data_6b4e7d80858840e43cb0ecdc6e884ea3
#
_entry.id   6b4e7d80858840e43cb0ecdc6e884ea3
#
_cell.length_a   1.000
_cell.length_b   1.000
_cell.length_c   1.000
_cell.angle_alpha   90.00
_cell.angle_beta   90.00
_cell.angle_gamma   90.00
#
_symmetry.space_group_name_H-M   'P 1'
#
loop_
_entity.id
_entity.type
_entity.pdbx_description
1 polymer ?
#
loop_
_entity_poly.entity_id
_entity_poly.type
_entity_poly.pdbx_seq_one_letter_code
_entity_poly.pdbx_strand_id
1 'polypeptide(L)'
;MEYIDGIHLREYLNSKNYNSHVILKILDELCQALSYIHSLQIIHRDLKPENILITRNGSNVKLIDFGLSDTDSYSILKHPAGTLKYASPEQQVPQTTIDNKADIYSLGVILEEIIQTTHVKLPHVHKIIRRCTSELPAQRYTSTDEIIHLLHSKNKYLPYLSVLLITILTTGGLLLGYHWGLKQNVNRYSQSTNIYNQIVQQAQHITELRCQKLYDWYDSITTQDSLSLWLKEYNNLVREVNQQVDSILKQNISPSAPEYHLYKTSLNKLTQNLWKRRIKRDKCLRNACQ
;
A
#
# COMPACT_ATOMS: atom_id res chain seq x y z
N MET A 1 -3.49 -37.50 -49.61
CA MET A 1 -3.29 -37.09 -48.23
C MET A 1 -2.08 -36.16 -48.20
N GLU A 2 -2.19 -34.98 -47.66
CA GLU A 2 -1.06 -34.02 -47.58
C GLU A 2 -0.03 -34.54 -46.56
N TYR A 3 1.24 -34.55 -46.92
CA TYR A 3 2.32 -34.87 -45.96
C TYR A 3 2.63 -33.63 -45.11
N ILE A 4 2.58 -33.80 -43.80
CA ILE A 4 2.88 -32.72 -42.84
C ILE A 4 4.16 -33.09 -42.09
N ASP A 5 5.22 -32.27 -42.25
CA ASP A 5 6.43 -32.42 -41.43
C ASP A 5 6.20 -31.83 -40.05
N GLY A 6 5.97 -32.70 -39.09
CA GLY A 6 5.63 -32.34 -37.71
C GLY A 6 5.81 -33.50 -36.75
N ILE A 7 5.63 -33.20 -35.48
CA ILE A 7 5.60 -34.19 -34.39
C ILE A 7 4.28 -34.09 -33.65
N HIS A 8 3.82 -35.18 -33.08
CA HIS A 8 2.63 -35.19 -32.25
C HIS A 8 2.80 -34.30 -31.03
N LEU A 9 1.72 -33.65 -30.56
CA LEU A 9 1.75 -32.83 -29.35
C LEU A 9 2.29 -33.66 -28.15
N ARG A 10 2.01 -34.95 -28.09
CA ARG A 10 2.55 -35.89 -27.08
C ARG A 10 4.08 -35.89 -27.10
N GLU A 11 4.69 -36.01 -28.27
CA GLU A 11 6.17 -36.01 -28.43
C GLU A 11 6.73 -34.61 -28.12
N TYR A 12 6.05 -33.56 -28.56
CA TYR A 12 6.42 -32.18 -28.29
C TYR A 12 6.51 -31.95 -26.78
N LEU A 13 5.49 -32.37 -26.02
CA LEU A 13 5.46 -32.23 -24.56
C LEU A 13 6.58 -33.03 -23.85
N ASN A 14 7.07 -34.12 -24.44
CA ASN A 14 8.19 -34.88 -23.92
C ASN A 14 9.56 -34.25 -24.16
N SER A 15 9.67 -33.30 -25.10
CA SER A 15 10.95 -32.68 -25.49
C SER A 15 11.57 -31.74 -24.44
N LYS A 16 10.85 -31.37 -23.39
CA LYS A 16 11.26 -30.49 -22.28
C LYS A 16 11.79 -29.08 -22.67
N ASN A 17 11.53 -28.64 -23.88
CA ASN A 17 11.95 -27.33 -24.35
C ASN A 17 10.75 -26.43 -24.57
N TYR A 18 10.18 -25.89 -23.48
CA TYR A 18 8.95 -25.10 -23.51
C TYR A 18 9.21 -23.62 -23.32
N ASN A 19 8.59 -22.82 -24.19
CA ASN A 19 8.46 -21.39 -24.02
C ASN A 19 6.96 -21.06 -23.85
N SER A 20 6.63 -20.24 -22.84
CA SER A 20 5.23 -19.85 -22.60
C SER A 20 4.55 -19.22 -23.81
N HIS A 21 5.30 -18.48 -24.61
CA HIS A 21 4.79 -17.87 -25.86
C HIS A 21 4.44 -18.93 -26.91
N VAL A 22 5.27 -19.97 -27.06
CA VAL A 22 5.00 -21.08 -28.01
C VAL A 22 3.82 -21.91 -27.55
N ILE A 23 3.71 -22.20 -26.26
CA ILE A 23 2.55 -22.91 -25.70
C ILE A 23 1.26 -22.11 -25.92
N LEU A 24 1.28 -20.80 -25.67
CA LEU A 24 0.12 -19.95 -25.92
C LEU A 24 -0.27 -19.96 -27.39
N LYS A 25 0.70 -19.86 -28.31
CA LYS A 25 0.48 -19.96 -29.76
C LYS A 25 -0.15 -21.30 -30.12
N ILE A 26 0.34 -22.43 -29.62
CA ILE A 26 -0.20 -23.76 -29.85
C ILE A 26 -1.69 -23.82 -29.40
N LEU A 27 -2.00 -23.27 -28.24
CA LEU A 27 -3.36 -23.25 -27.73
C LEU A 27 -4.29 -22.37 -28.55
N ASP A 28 -3.81 -21.20 -28.98
CA ASP A 28 -4.58 -20.32 -29.87
C ASP A 28 -4.92 -20.99 -31.20
N GLU A 29 -3.93 -21.60 -31.86
CA GLU A 29 -4.11 -22.27 -33.12
C GLU A 29 -5.00 -23.52 -32.96
N LEU A 30 -4.88 -24.27 -31.86
CA LEU A 30 -5.76 -25.40 -31.57
C LEU A 30 -7.21 -24.95 -31.38
N CYS A 31 -7.43 -23.89 -30.61
CA CYS A 31 -8.76 -23.30 -30.44
C CYS A 31 -9.34 -22.78 -31.75
N GLN A 32 -8.52 -22.12 -32.60
CA GLN A 32 -8.95 -21.64 -33.91
C GLN A 32 -9.32 -22.79 -34.83
N ALA A 33 -8.50 -23.88 -34.87
CA ALA A 33 -8.78 -25.06 -35.65
C ALA A 33 -10.12 -25.71 -35.25
N LEU A 34 -10.37 -25.82 -33.92
CA LEU A 34 -11.64 -26.34 -33.43
C LEU A 34 -12.81 -25.40 -33.75
N SER A 35 -12.64 -24.07 -33.57
CA SER A 35 -13.67 -23.10 -33.97
C SER A 35 -14.05 -23.22 -35.42
N TYR A 36 -13.05 -23.40 -36.29
CA TYR A 36 -13.28 -23.57 -37.72
C TYR A 36 -14.10 -24.82 -38.05
N ILE A 37 -13.72 -26.01 -37.54
CA ILE A 37 -14.49 -27.24 -37.84
C ILE A 37 -15.87 -27.21 -37.19
N HIS A 38 -16.04 -26.63 -36.03
CA HIS A 38 -17.33 -26.46 -35.37
C HIS A 38 -18.25 -25.52 -36.17
N SER A 39 -17.70 -24.49 -36.81
CA SER A 39 -18.48 -23.61 -37.70
C SER A 39 -19.03 -24.34 -38.92
N LEU A 40 -18.35 -25.41 -39.33
CA LEU A 40 -18.80 -26.34 -40.39
C LEU A 40 -19.68 -27.48 -39.86
N GLN A 41 -20.08 -27.41 -38.57
CA GLN A 41 -20.85 -28.47 -37.90
C GLN A 41 -20.12 -29.82 -37.81
N ILE A 42 -18.80 -29.83 -37.91
CA ILE A 42 -17.98 -31.01 -37.77
C ILE A 42 -17.48 -31.07 -36.31
N ILE A 43 -17.66 -32.22 -35.68
CA ILE A 43 -17.18 -32.52 -34.32
C ILE A 43 -16.06 -33.54 -34.44
N HIS A 44 -14.91 -33.29 -33.81
CA HIS A 44 -13.72 -34.14 -33.91
C HIS A 44 -13.91 -35.50 -33.20
N ARG A 45 -14.51 -35.49 -32.00
CA ARG A 45 -14.88 -36.64 -31.14
C ARG A 45 -13.74 -37.50 -30.58
N ASP A 46 -12.52 -37.43 -31.14
CA ASP A 46 -11.32 -38.13 -30.66
C ASP A 46 -10.14 -37.15 -30.50
N LEU A 47 -10.41 -36.00 -29.89
CA LEU A 47 -9.37 -34.99 -29.66
C LEU A 47 -8.45 -35.44 -28.53
N LYS A 48 -7.16 -35.66 -28.86
CA LYS A 48 -6.10 -36.08 -27.93
C LYS A 48 -4.74 -35.63 -28.46
N PRO A 49 -3.68 -35.59 -27.63
CA PRO A 49 -2.36 -35.12 -28.06
C PRO A 49 -1.76 -35.89 -29.24
N GLU A 50 -2.16 -37.12 -29.47
CA GLU A 50 -1.72 -37.94 -30.57
C GLU A 50 -2.36 -37.49 -31.91
N ASN A 51 -3.52 -36.83 -31.89
CA ASN A 51 -4.24 -36.33 -33.06
C ASN A 51 -3.98 -34.85 -33.33
N ILE A 52 -2.99 -34.27 -32.63
CA ILE A 52 -2.55 -32.86 -32.79
C ILE A 52 -1.10 -32.90 -33.25
N LEU A 53 -0.81 -32.41 -34.44
CA LEU A 53 0.53 -32.29 -34.98
C LEU A 53 1.02 -30.86 -34.80
N ILE A 54 2.28 -30.73 -34.35
CA ILE A 54 3.03 -29.47 -34.27
C ILE A 54 4.06 -29.48 -35.38
N THR A 55 3.93 -28.60 -36.33
CA THR A 55 4.85 -28.54 -37.48
C THR A 55 6.25 -28.11 -37.04
N ARG A 56 7.28 -28.71 -37.64
CA ARG A 56 8.69 -28.30 -37.38
C ARG A 56 8.95 -26.90 -37.90
N ASN A 57 8.25 -26.50 -38.95
CA ASN A 57 8.34 -25.17 -39.52
C ASN A 57 7.31 -24.23 -38.86
N GLY A 58 7.73 -23.53 -37.82
CA GLY A 58 6.96 -22.48 -37.20
C GLY A 58 6.05 -22.90 -36.06
N SER A 59 6.08 -24.18 -35.60
CA SER A 59 5.23 -24.70 -34.51
C SER A 59 3.73 -24.45 -34.74
N ASN A 60 3.24 -24.64 -35.95
CA ASN A 60 1.82 -24.49 -36.28
C ASN A 60 1.06 -25.78 -35.95
N VAL A 61 -0.20 -25.66 -35.56
CA VAL A 61 -1.06 -26.76 -35.16
C VAL A 61 -1.82 -27.29 -36.38
N LYS A 62 -1.86 -28.61 -36.52
CA LYS A 62 -2.70 -29.32 -37.47
C LYS A 62 -3.49 -30.42 -36.75
N LEU A 63 -4.79 -30.41 -36.89
CA LEU A 63 -5.65 -31.50 -36.44
C LEU A 63 -5.64 -32.60 -37.48
N ILE A 64 -5.52 -33.85 -37.03
CA ILE A 64 -5.50 -35.03 -37.86
C ILE A 64 -6.49 -36.05 -37.31
N ASP A 65 -6.84 -37.03 -38.13
CA ASP A 65 -7.65 -38.18 -37.76
C ASP A 65 -9.07 -37.85 -37.32
N PHE A 66 -9.89 -37.39 -38.29
CA PHE A 66 -11.32 -37.14 -38.12
C PHE A 66 -12.16 -38.44 -38.22
N GLY A 67 -11.54 -39.59 -37.92
CA GLY A 67 -12.12 -40.91 -38.22
C GLY A 67 -13.42 -41.28 -37.50
N LEU A 68 -13.79 -40.51 -36.45
CA LEU A 68 -15.01 -40.73 -35.68
C LEU A 68 -16.05 -39.63 -35.90
N SER A 69 -15.82 -38.74 -36.85
CA SER A 69 -16.73 -37.61 -37.16
C SER A 69 -18.07 -38.01 -37.76
N ASP A 70 -18.15 -39.18 -38.39
CA ASP A 70 -19.37 -39.68 -39.03
C ASP A 70 -19.74 -41.07 -38.51
N THR A 71 -20.96 -41.22 -38.01
CA THR A 71 -21.69 -42.43 -37.66
C THR A 71 -21.13 -43.38 -36.58
N ASP A 72 -22.02 -43.74 -35.70
CA ASP A 72 -22.05 -44.82 -34.73
C ASP A 72 -21.44 -44.62 -33.33
N SER A 73 -22.35 -44.31 -32.45
CA SER A 73 -22.20 -44.29 -30.99
C SER A 73 -21.63 -45.60 -30.38
N TYR A 74 -21.39 -46.60 -31.18
CA TYR A 74 -20.88 -47.92 -30.76
C TYR A 74 -19.37 -48.08 -30.87
N SER A 75 -18.64 -47.10 -31.40
CA SER A 75 -17.18 -47.24 -31.59
C SER A 75 -16.38 -47.03 -30.31
N ILE A 76 -16.96 -46.43 -29.27
CA ILE A 76 -16.28 -46.13 -27.99
C ILE A 76 -15.83 -47.40 -27.24
N LEU A 77 -16.56 -48.49 -27.40
CA LEU A 77 -16.20 -49.78 -26.79
C LEU A 77 -14.96 -50.47 -27.36
N LYS A 78 -14.39 -49.93 -28.46
CA LYS A 78 -13.21 -50.46 -29.15
C LYS A 78 -11.92 -49.66 -28.89
N HIS A 79 -11.98 -48.59 -28.12
CA HIS A 79 -10.79 -47.73 -27.91
C HIS A 79 -9.83 -48.28 -26.83
N PRO A 80 -8.52 -48.22 -27.06
CA PRO A 80 -7.54 -48.54 -26.00
C PRO A 80 -7.78 -47.66 -24.79
N ALA A 81 -7.53 -48.18 -23.58
CA ALA A 81 -7.76 -47.52 -22.26
C ALA A 81 -7.20 -46.09 -22.16
N GLY A 82 -6.16 -45.73 -22.93
CA GLY A 82 -5.58 -44.37 -22.98
C GLY A 82 -6.45 -43.30 -23.64
N THR A 83 -7.35 -43.68 -24.54
CA THR A 83 -8.24 -42.74 -25.25
C THR A 83 -9.39 -42.26 -24.37
N LEU A 84 -9.84 -43.09 -23.44
CA LEU A 84 -10.93 -42.76 -22.51
C LEU A 84 -10.62 -41.54 -21.61
N LYS A 85 -9.35 -41.24 -21.38
CA LYS A 85 -8.94 -40.07 -20.59
C LYS A 85 -9.46 -38.74 -21.16
N TYR A 86 -9.56 -38.62 -22.49
CA TYR A 86 -9.95 -37.38 -23.17
C TYR A 86 -11.43 -37.36 -23.56
N ALA A 87 -12.09 -38.54 -23.52
CA ALA A 87 -13.50 -38.67 -23.89
C ALA A 87 -14.40 -37.98 -22.85
N SER A 88 -15.33 -37.17 -23.33
CA SER A 88 -16.29 -36.50 -22.44
C SER A 88 -17.26 -37.50 -21.80
N PRO A 89 -17.89 -37.20 -20.66
CA PRO A 89 -18.82 -38.10 -19.97
C PRO A 89 -19.98 -38.56 -20.89
N GLU A 90 -20.54 -37.66 -21.68
CA GLU A 90 -21.64 -37.98 -22.61
C GLU A 90 -21.21 -38.91 -23.73
N GLN A 91 -19.94 -38.91 -24.14
CA GLN A 91 -19.41 -39.88 -25.12
C GLN A 91 -19.32 -41.32 -24.56
N GLN A 92 -19.29 -41.44 -23.25
CA GLN A 92 -19.21 -42.73 -22.55
C GLN A 92 -20.59 -43.35 -22.30
N VAL A 93 -21.68 -42.62 -22.62
CA VAL A 93 -23.05 -43.08 -22.41
C VAL A 93 -23.66 -43.40 -23.76
N PRO A 94 -24.12 -44.65 -23.99
CA PRO A 94 -24.78 -45.04 -25.26
C PRO A 94 -25.99 -44.16 -25.56
N GLN A 95 -26.24 -43.91 -26.86
CA GLN A 95 -27.39 -43.18 -27.37
C GLN A 95 -27.51 -41.71 -26.93
N THR A 96 -26.42 -41.11 -26.45
CA THR A 96 -26.39 -39.69 -26.12
C THR A 96 -26.08 -38.87 -27.38
N THR A 97 -26.76 -37.74 -27.55
CA THR A 97 -26.42 -36.79 -28.61
C THR A 97 -25.14 -36.05 -28.25
N ILE A 98 -24.16 -36.11 -29.12
CA ILE A 98 -22.84 -35.45 -28.91
C ILE A 98 -22.83 -34.19 -29.76
N ASP A 99 -22.50 -33.07 -29.09
CA ASP A 99 -22.28 -31.76 -29.73
C ASP A 99 -20.81 -31.33 -29.63
N ASN A 100 -20.47 -30.13 -30.14
CA ASN A 100 -19.14 -29.56 -30.13
C ASN A 100 -18.53 -29.40 -28.72
N LYS A 101 -19.35 -29.47 -27.66
CA LYS A 101 -18.90 -29.38 -26.27
C LYS A 101 -18.14 -30.61 -25.81
N ALA A 102 -18.25 -31.74 -26.55
CA ALA A 102 -17.38 -32.88 -26.32
C ALA A 102 -15.91 -32.56 -26.63
N ASP A 103 -15.66 -31.89 -27.77
CA ASP A 103 -14.29 -31.45 -28.10
C ASP A 103 -13.76 -30.39 -27.11
N ILE A 104 -14.64 -29.53 -26.58
CA ILE A 104 -14.27 -28.55 -25.53
C ILE A 104 -13.87 -29.25 -24.26
N TYR A 105 -14.52 -30.35 -23.89
CA TYR A 105 -14.08 -31.17 -22.75
C TYR A 105 -12.68 -31.74 -22.98
N SER A 106 -12.47 -32.39 -24.13
CA SER A 106 -11.18 -32.95 -24.52
C SER A 106 -10.07 -31.91 -24.53
N LEU A 107 -10.36 -30.69 -25.04
CA LEU A 107 -9.46 -29.55 -25.01
C LEU A 107 -9.10 -29.16 -23.58
N GLY A 108 -10.05 -29.19 -22.66
CA GLY A 108 -9.81 -28.91 -21.23
C GLY A 108 -8.85 -29.93 -20.62
N VAL A 109 -8.99 -31.22 -20.90
CA VAL A 109 -8.09 -32.27 -20.43
C VAL A 109 -6.69 -32.12 -21.04
N ILE A 110 -6.58 -31.78 -22.31
CA ILE A 110 -5.31 -31.51 -22.97
C ILE A 110 -4.62 -30.30 -22.36
N LEU A 111 -5.36 -29.23 -22.09
CA LEU A 111 -4.85 -28.02 -21.46
C LEU A 111 -4.31 -28.32 -20.06
N GLU A 112 -5.02 -29.12 -19.28
CA GLU A 112 -4.55 -29.57 -17.96
C GLU A 112 -3.22 -30.31 -18.07
N GLU A 113 -3.10 -31.25 -18.99
CA GLU A 113 -1.88 -32.00 -19.23
C GLU A 113 -0.71 -31.11 -19.67
N ILE A 114 -0.96 -30.16 -20.56
CA ILE A 114 0.04 -29.16 -20.98
C ILE A 114 0.57 -28.41 -19.75
N ILE A 115 -0.32 -27.90 -18.90
CA ILE A 115 0.09 -27.11 -17.73
C ILE A 115 0.83 -27.96 -16.70
N GLN A 116 0.39 -29.20 -16.48
CA GLN A 116 1.06 -30.12 -15.57
C GLN A 116 2.48 -30.50 -16.03
N THR A 117 2.65 -30.65 -17.37
CA THR A 117 3.94 -31.06 -17.95
C THR A 117 4.91 -29.88 -18.10
N THR A 118 4.40 -28.71 -18.55
CA THR A 118 5.25 -27.54 -18.89
C THR A 118 5.43 -26.57 -17.78
N HIS A 119 4.57 -26.59 -16.75
CA HIS A 119 4.51 -25.63 -15.65
C HIS A 119 4.37 -24.15 -16.12
N VAL A 120 3.92 -23.94 -17.35
CA VAL A 120 3.71 -22.60 -17.93
C VAL A 120 2.54 -21.92 -17.25
N LYS A 121 2.72 -20.67 -16.86
CA LYS A 121 1.67 -19.85 -16.25
C LYS A 121 0.89 -19.10 -17.33
N LEU A 122 -0.40 -19.43 -17.47
CA LEU A 122 -1.32 -18.77 -18.40
C LEU A 122 -2.45 -18.07 -17.63
N PRO A 123 -2.96 -16.92 -18.15
CA PRO A 123 -4.08 -16.23 -17.53
C PRO A 123 -5.32 -17.14 -17.43
N HIS A 124 -5.98 -17.10 -16.30
CA HIS A 124 -7.25 -17.79 -16.05
C HIS A 124 -7.27 -19.31 -16.34
N VAL A 125 -6.11 -19.95 -16.55
CA VAL A 125 -6.00 -21.34 -17.01
C VAL A 125 -6.78 -22.33 -16.15
N HIS A 126 -6.68 -22.26 -14.83
CA HIS A 126 -7.42 -23.17 -13.94
C HIS A 126 -8.94 -22.97 -14.01
N LYS A 127 -9.41 -21.74 -14.26
CA LYS A 127 -10.82 -21.46 -14.49
C LYS A 127 -11.28 -22.06 -15.82
N ILE A 128 -10.45 -21.94 -16.86
CA ILE A 128 -10.72 -22.48 -18.19
C ILE A 128 -10.82 -24.01 -18.10
N ILE A 129 -9.82 -24.68 -17.55
CA ILE A 129 -9.79 -26.14 -17.36
C ILE A 129 -11.05 -26.61 -16.64
N ARG A 130 -11.34 -26.06 -15.46
CA ARG A 130 -12.49 -26.46 -14.64
C ARG A 130 -13.83 -26.32 -15.40
N ARG A 131 -13.99 -25.27 -16.22
CA ARG A 131 -15.22 -25.06 -16.97
C ARG A 131 -15.30 -25.97 -18.20
N CYS A 132 -14.19 -26.19 -18.89
CA CYS A 132 -14.13 -27.14 -20.03
C CYS A 132 -14.46 -28.57 -19.59
N THR A 133 -13.89 -29.01 -18.44
CA THR A 133 -14.02 -30.37 -17.91
C THR A 133 -15.25 -30.57 -17.03
N SER A 134 -16.25 -29.66 -17.09
CA SER A 134 -17.51 -29.86 -16.37
C SER A 134 -18.23 -31.12 -16.87
N GLU A 135 -18.80 -31.92 -15.94
CA GLU A 135 -19.57 -33.13 -16.28
C GLU A 135 -20.76 -32.81 -17.17
N LEU A 136 -21.45 -31.70 -16.88
CA LEU A 136 -22.63 -31.26 -17.68
C LEU A 136 -22.19 -30.41 -18.87
N PRO A 137 -22.47 -30.81 -20.11
CA PRO A 137 -22.14 -30.02 -21.32
C PRO A 137 -22.67 -28.59 -21.28
N ALA A 138 -23.84 -28.37 -20.67
CA ALA A 138 -24.44 -27.03 -20.56
C ALA A 138 -23.61 -26.03 -19.75
N GLN A 139 -22.73 -26.50 -18.84
CA GLN A 139 -21.87 -25.67 -18.03
C GLN A 139 -20.53 -25.32 -18.69
N ARG A 140 -20.20 -26.00 -19.79
CA ARG A 140 -18.98 -25.76 -20.57
C ARG A 140 -19.07 -24.46 -21.37
N TYR A 141 -17.99 -24.08 -22.02
CA TYR A 141 -17.99 -22.99 -22.98
C TYR A 141 -18.84 -23.34 -24.18
N THR A 142 -19.42 -22.34 -24.86
CA THR A 142 -20.22 -22.53 -26.07
C THR A 142 -19.35 -22.57 -27.31
N SER A 143 -18.21 -21.87 -27.28
CA SER A 143 -17.22 -21.87 -28.36
C SER A 143 -15.81 -21.82 -27.81
N THR A 144 -14.82 -22.20 -28.63
CA THR A 144 -13.41 -22.07 -28.31
C THR A 144 -12.91 -20.62 -28.36
N ASP A 145 -13.65 -19.71 -29.02
CA ASP A 145 -13.31 -18.28 -29.06
C ASP A 145 -13.40 -17.63 -27.67
N GLU A 146 -14.37 -18.06 -26.84
CA GLU A 146 -14.43 -17.61 -25.43
C GLU A 146 -13.15 -17.97 -24.69
N ILE A 147 -12.55 -19.13 -24.98
CA ILE A 147 -11.31 -19.61 -24.35
C ILE A 147 -10.14 -18.74 -24.79
N ILE A 148 -10.01 -18.45 -26.11
CA ILE A 148 -8.96 -17.56 -26.64
C ILE A 148 -9.02 -16.20 -25.96
N HIS A 149 -10.21 -15.60 -25.87
CA HIS A 149 -10.38 -14.30 -25.19
C HIS A 149 -9.91 -14.33 -23.73
N LEU A 150 -10.15 -15.41 -23.01
CA LEU A 150 -9.71 -15.54 -21.62
C LEU A 150 -8.20 -15.73 -21.49
N LEU A 151 -7.58 -16.51 -22.38
CA LEU A 151 -6.13 -16.73 -22.42
C LEU A 151 -5.36 -15.42 -22.67
N HIS A 152 -5.93 -14.51 -23.48
CA HIS A 152 -5.32 -13.20 -23.76
C HIS A 152 -5.80 -12.08 -22.83
N SER A 153 -6.74 -12.34 -21.92
CA SER A 153 -7.23 -11.30 -21.03
C SER A 153 -6.15 -10.91 -20.03
N LYS A 154 -5.69 -9.66 -20.12
CA LYS A 154 -4.83 -9.05 -19.10
C LYS A 154 -5.64 -8.86 -17.81
N ASN A 155 -5.01 -9.12 -16.68
CA ASN A 155 -5.65 -8.84 -15.38
C ASN A 155 -5.90 -7.33 -15.24
N LYS A 156 -7.12 -6.89 -15.53
CA LYS A 156 -7.53 -5.47 -15.55
C LYS A 156 -7.33 -4.78 -14.20
N TYR A 157 -7.27 -5.54 -13.11
CA TYR A 157 -7.14 -5.00 -11.75
C TYR A 157 -5.69 -4.72 -11.31
N LEU A 158 -4.70 -5.31 -11.99
CA LEU A 158 -3.30 -5.13 -11.62
C LEU A 158 -2.85 -3.65 -11.59
N PRO A 159 -3.17 -2.81 -12.61
CA PRO A 159 -2.83 -1.39 -12.55
C PRO A 159 -3.56 -0.64 -11.44
N TYR A 160 -4.80 -0.99 -11.12
CA TYR A 160 -5.55 -0.35 -10.03
C TYR A 160 -5.00 -0.72 -8.65
N LEU A 161 -4.54 -1.96 -8.45
CA LEU A 161 -3.87 -2.38 -7.22
C LEU A 161 -2.55 -1.63 -6.98
N SER A 162 -1.77 -1.39 -8.04
CA SER A 162 -0.54 -0.61 -7.93
C SER A 162 -0.80 0.86 -7.55
N VAL A 163 -1.81 1.49 -8.18
CA VAL A 163 -2.23 2.85 -7.84
C VAL A 163 -2.73 2.92 -6.38
N LEU A 164 -3.56 1.96 -5.96
CA LEU A 164 -4.05 1.89 -4.58
C LEU A 164 -2.90 1.76 -3.57
N LEU A 165 -1.91 0.92 -3.86
CA LEU A 165 -0.73 0.76 -2.99
C LEU A 165 0.06 2.07 -2.87
N ILE A 166 0.29 2.75 -4.00
CA ILE A 166 1.00 4.03 -4.03
C ILE A 166 0.24 5.09 -3.22
N THR A 167 -1.09 5.17 -3.35
CA THR A 167 -1.90 6.13 -2.58
C THR A 167 -1.85 5.85 -1.08
N ILE A 168 -1.90 4.58 -0.65
CA ILE A 168 -1.77 4.20 0.76
C ILE A 168 -0.39 4.58 1.31
N LEU A 169 0.68 4.32 0.56
CA LEU A 169 2.05 4.65 0.98
C LEU A 169 2.26 6.17 1.09
N THR A 170 1.77 6.94 0.12
CA THR A 170 1.91 8.41 0.13
C THR A 170 1.11 9.05 1.25
N THR A 171 -0.16 8.65 1.44
CA THR A 171 -1.00 9.19 2.53
C THR A 171 -0.47 8.77 3.90
N GLY A 172 -0.01 7.52 4.06
CA GLY A 172 0.64 7.05 5.27
C GLY A 172 1.91 7.83 5.61
N GLY A 173 2.76 8.08 4.61
CA GLY A 173 3.96 8.91 4.76
C GLY A 173 3.66 10.34 5.18
N LEU A 174 2.64 10.97 4.57
CA LEU A 174 2.20 12.33 4.93
C LEU A 174 1.66 12.39 6.37
N LEU A 175 0.86 11.41 6.78
CA LEU A 175 0.33 11.33 8.14
C LEU A 175 1.44 11.14 9.18
N LEU A 176 2.40 10.26 8.90
CA LEU A 176 3.56 10.06 9.77
C LEU A 176 4.42 11.33 9.87
N GLY A 177 4.68 12.00 8.75
CA GLY A 177 5.40 13.28 8.71
C GLY A 177 4.68 14.39 9.49
N TYR A 178 3.35 14.47 9.35
CA TYR A 178 2.52 15.42 10.12
C TYR A 178 2.58 15.13 11.62
N HIS A 179 2.40 13.86 12.02
CA HIS A 179 2.51 13.45 13.43
C HIS A 179 3.90 13.73 14.02
N TRP A 180 4.95 13.47 13.24
CA TRP A 180 6.32 13.75 13.69
C TRP A 180 6.58 15.24 13.84
N GLY A 181 6.07 16.06 12.90
CA GLY A 181 6.12 17.53 12.97
C GLY A 181 5.38 18.09 14.20
N LEU A 182 4.18 17.56 14.49
CA LEU A 182 3.44 17.93 15.71
C LEU A 182 4.23 17.57 16.98
N LYS A 183 4.80 16.38 17.06
CA LYS A 183 5.60 15.94 18.20
C LYS A 183 6.85 16.80 18.41
N GLN A 184 7.53 17.22 17.35
CA GLN A 184 8.65 18.15 17.43
C GLN A 184 8.23 19.54 17.94
N ASN A 185 7.10 20.06 17.46
CA ASN A 185 6.59 21.34 17.91
C ASN A 185 6.20 21.29 19.39
N VAL A 186 5.50 20.25 19.83
CA VAL A 186 5.17 20.06 21.26
C VAL A 186 6.44 20.02 22.12
N ASN A 187 7.48 19.29 21.68
CA ASN A 187 8.74 19.22 22.42
C ASN A 187 9.47 20.59 22.48
N ARG A 188 9.45 21.37 21.38
CA ARG A 188 9.99 22.73 21.39
C ARG A 188 9.24 23.64 22.37
N TYR A 189 7.90 23.62 22.37
CA TYR A 189 7.09 24.40 23.30
C TYR A 189 7.37 23.99 24.75
N SER A 190 7.45 22.70 25.04
CA SER A 190 7.78 22.22 26.39
C SER A 190 9.15 22.68 26.83
N GLN A 191 10.16 22.63 25.97
CA GLN A 191 11.51 23.06 26.26
C GLN A 191 11.61 24.58 26.48
N SER A 192 10.96 25.37 25.63
CA SER A 192 10.93 26.85 25.79
C SER A 192 10.18 27.27 27.06
N THR A 193 9.10 26.58 27.42
CA THR A 193 8.35 26.81 28.65
C THR A 193 9.20 26.49 29.89
N ASN A 194 9.98 25.42 29.87
CA ASN A 194 10.88 25.08 30.98
C ASN A 194 11.98 26.13 31.16
N ILE A 195 12.60 26.57 30.07
CA ILE A 195 13.62 27.65 30.10
C ILE A 195 13.00 28.94 30.66
N TYR A 196 11.79 29.31 30.17
CA TYR A 196 11.12 30.50 30.69
C TYR A 196 10.84 30.41 32.21
N ASN A 197 10.34 29.27 32.71
CA ASN A 197 10.08 29.06 34.11
C ASN A 197 11.38 29.16 34.98
N GLN A 198 12.50 28.64 34.47
CA GLN A 198 13.79 28.79 35.13
C GLN A 198 14.23 30.26 35.21
N ILE A 199 14.07 31.02 34.12
CA ILE A 199 14.38 32.46 34.11
C ILE A 199 13.48 33.24 35.07
N VAL A 200 12.19 32.91 35.12
CA VAL A 200 11.24 33.49 36.08
C VAL A 200 11.68 33.26 37.52
N GLN A 201 12.05 32.02 37.87
CA GLN A 201 12.55 31.70 39.22
C GLN A 201 13.83 32.47 39.57
N GLN A 202 14.79 32.53 38.63
CA GLN A 202 16.01 33.29 38.81
C GLN A 202 15.73 34.79 38.99
N ALA A 203 14.85 35.38 38.16
CA ALA A 203 14.45 36.77 38.25
C ALA A 203 13.76 37.09 39.58
N GLN A 204 12.89 36.20 40.07
CA GLN A 204 12.27 36.34 41.39
C GLN A 204 13.29 36.32 42.49
N HIS A 205 14.22 35.35 42.50
CA HIS A 205 15.26 35.23 43.52
C HIS A 205 16.19 36.45 43.57
N ILE A 206 16.64 36.95 42.40
CA ILE A 206 17.45 38.15 42.31
C ILE A 206 16.69 39.37 42.87
N THR A 207 15.41 39.49 42.47
CA THR A 207 14.58 40.61 42.96
C THR A 207 14.40 40.56 44.48
N GLU A 208 14.11 39.38 45.03
CA GLU A 208 13.94 39.20 46.48
C GLU A 208 15.21 39.52 47.28
N LEU A 209 16.37 38.97 46.85
CA LEU A 209 17.65 39.22 47.50
C LEU A 209 18.04 40.71 47.49
N ARG A 210 17.84 41.37 46.36
CA ARG A 210 18.21 42.79 46.23
C ARG A 210 17.25 43.72 46.94
N CYS A 211 15.96 43.34 47.02
CA CYS A 211 14.97 44.13 47.73
C CYS A 211 15.17 44.16 49.22
N GLN A 212 15.66 43.08 49.83
CA GLN A 212 15.75 42.99 51.30
C GLN A 212 16.55 44.13 51.91
N LYS A 213 17.72 44.44 51.36
CA LYS A 213 18.59 45.55 51.87
C LYS A 213 17.92 46.91 51.72
N LEU A 214 17.16 47.17 50.68
CA LEU A 214 16.45 48.42 50.47
C LEU A 214 15.26 48.59 51.41
N TYR A 215 14.60 47.49 51.77
CA TYR A 215 13.50 47.49 52.72
C TYR A 215 14.00 47.75 54.13
N ASP A 216 15.13 47.13 54.56
CA ASP A 216 15.75 47.35 55.87
C ASP A 216 16.09 48.83 56.01
N TRP A 217 16.58 49.47 54.96
CA TRP A 217 16.83 50.91 54.93
C TRP A 217 15.56 51.75 54.93
N TYR A 218 14.53 51.40 54.21
CA TYR A 218 13.24 52.11 54.20
C TYR A 218 12.61 52.21 55.58
N ASP A 219 12.74 51.20 56.35
CA ASP A 219 12.21 51.18 57.73
C ASP A 219 12.99 52.17 58.72
N SER A 220 14.15 52.61 58.34
CA SER A 220 14.94 53.61 59.10
C SER A 220 14.74 55.04 58.65
N ILE A 221 13.92 55.31 57.64
CA ILE A 221 13.69 56.66 57.08
C ILE A 221 12.75 57.45 57.99
N THR A 222 13.26 58.59 58.46
CA THR A 222 12.54 59.52 59.35
C THR A 222 12.35 60.92 58.74
N THR A 223 13.07 61.25 57.67
CA THR A 223 13.09 62.63 57.05
C THR A 223 12.71 62.56 55.54
N GLN A 224 12.25 63.75 55.03
CA GLN A 224 11.86 63.91 53.59
C GLN A 224 13.08 63.75 52.67
N ASP A 225 14.24 64.17 53.06
CA ASP A 225 15.48 64.09 52.32
C ASP A 225 15.97 62.63 52.23
N SER A 226 15.83 61.86 53.30
CA SER A 226 16.11 60.43 53.33
C SER A 226 15.19 59.64 52.42
N LEU A 227 13.92 60.08 52.28
CA LEU A 227 12.98 59.47 51.38
C LEU A 227 13.33 59.71 49.87
N SER A 228 13.80 60.94 49.58
CA SER A 228 14.23 61.27 48.21
C SER A 228 15.45 60.47 47.77
N LEU A 229 16.41 60.25 48.68
CA LEU A 229 17.58 59.41 48.43
C LEU A 229 17.20 57.93 48.25
N TRP A 230 16.29 57.44 49.10
CA TRP A 230 15.78 56.06 48.98
C TRP A 230 15.09 55.84 47.63
N LEU A 231 14.25 56.77 47.14
CA LEU A 231 13.58 56.69 45.83
C LEU A 231 14.59 56.66 44.70
N LYS A 232 15.67 57.42 44.79
CA LYS A 232 16.75 57.41 43.80
C LYS A 232 17.43 56.03 43.74
N GLU A 233 17.76 55.47 44.91
CA GLU A 233 18.42 54.19 45.00
C GLU A 233 17.47 53.05 44.59
N TYR A 234 16.17 53.12 44.94
CA TYR A 234 15.16 52.25 44.46
C TYR A 234 15.09 52.20 42.93
N ASN A 235 15.07 53.36 42.29
CA ASN A 235 15.02 53.44 40.81
C ASN A 235 16.30 52.88 40.16
N ASN A 236 17.45 53.08 40.76
CA ASN A 236 18.72 52.50 40.31
C ASN A 236 18.68 50.97 40.40
N LEU A 237 18.23 50.45 41.54
CA LEU A 237 18.14 49.01 41.74
C LEU A 237 17.15 48.35 40.81
N VAL A 238 15.98 48.95 40.55
CA VAL A 238 15.02 48.46 39.54
C VAL A 238 15.65 48.37 38.16
N ARG A 239 16.47 49.37 37.81
CA ARG A 239 17.18 49.39 36.52
C ARG A 239 18.22 48.26 36.45
N GLU A 240 19.02 48.07 37.49
CA GLU A 240 20.01 47.00 37.57
C GLU A 240 19.37 45.60 37.50
N VAL A 241 18.29 45.35 38.24
CA VAL A 241 17.58 44.09 38.23
C VAL A 241 17.01 43.82 36.84
N ASN A 242 16.40 44.82 36.18
CA ASN A 242 15.89 44.68 34.82
C ASN A 242 17.01 44.40 33.81
N GLN A 243 18.17 45.00 33.93
CA GLN A 243 19.35 44.72 33.11
C GLN A 243 19.87 43.28 33.32
N GLN A 244 19.93 42.82 34.56
CA GLN A 244 20.34 41.44 34.88
C GLN A 244 19.34 40.42 34.29
N VAL A 245 18.04 40.66 34.46
CA VAL A 245 16.98 39.79 33.89
C VAL A 245 17.05 39.77 32.37
N ASP A 246 17.27 40.93 31.72
CA ASP A 246 17.43 40.98 30.26
C ASP A 246 18.69 40.24 29.79
N SER A 247 19.78 40.31 30.55
CA SER A 247 21.02 39.56 30.31
C SER A 247 20.79 38.04 30.39
N ILE A 248 20.10 37.57 31.42
CA ILE A 248 19.74 36.15 31.57
C ILE A 248 18.84 35.70 30.43
N LEU A 249 17.86 36.51 30.03
CA LEU A 249 16.98 36.20 28.90
C LEU A 249 17.77 36.05 27.60
N LYS A 250 18.71 36.97 27.31
CA LYS A 250 19.58 36.94 26.12
C LYS A 250 20.51 35.73 26.07
N GLN A 251 20.99 35.27 27.23
CA GLN A 251 21.86 34.09 27.32
C GLN A 251 21.11 32.78 27.01
N ASN A 252 19.82 32.72 27.34
CA ASN A 252 19.03 31.48 27.21
C ASN A 252 18.12 31.46 25.94
N ILE A 253 17.76 32.63 25.42
CA ILE A 253 16.85 32.74 24.27
C ILE A 253 17.43 33.78 23.30
N SER A 254 17.56 33.37 22.03
CA SER A 254 18.03 34.28 20.98
C SER A 254 17.10 35.51 20.84
N PRO A 255 17.64 36.73 20.77
CA PRO A 255 16.85 37.95 20.55
C PRO A 255 16.01 37.91 19.26
N SER A 256 16.37 37.09 18.27
CA SER A 256 15.64 36.86 17.03
C SER A 256 14.50 35.85 17.16
N ALA A 257 14.40 35.15 18.29
CA ALA A 257 13.31 34.20 18.52
C ALA A 257 11.96 34.94 18.68
N PRO A 258 10.88 34.45 18.08
CA PRO A 258 9.56 35.10 18.13
C PRO A 258 9.03 35.25 19.56
N GLU A 259 9.42 34.34 20.46
CA GLU A 259 9.01 34.35 21.87
C GLU A 259 9.80 35.36 22.73
N TYR A 260 10.96 35.84 22.27
CA TYR A 260 11.84 36.69 23.07
C TYR A 260 11.13 37.97 23.57
N HIS A 261 10.45 38.67 22.69
CA HIS A 261 9.72 39.91 23.03
C HIS A 261 8.57 39.65 24.01
N LEU A 262 7.88 38.53 23.86
CA LEU A 262 6.79 38.12 24.74
C LEU A 262 7.33 37.87 26.16
N TYR A 263 8.42 37.11 26.27
CA TYR A 263 9.06 36.78 27.56
C TYR A 263 9.66 38.02 28.21
N LYS A 264 10.32 38.87 27.47
CA LYS A 264 10.85 40.14 27.96
C LYS A 264 9.76 41.02 28.57
N THR A 265 8.63 41.18 27.85
CA THR A 265 7.48 41.96 28.33
C THR A 265 6.88 41.35 29.60
N SER A 266 6.74 40.05 29.63
CA SER A 266 6.17 39.33 30.79
C SER A 266 7.08 39.41 32.03
N LEU A 267 8.41 39.29 31.86
CA LEU A 267 9.38 39.42 32.93
C LEU A 267 9.42 40.84 33.48
N ASN A 268 9.38 41.88 32.65
CA ASN A 268 9.32 43.26 33.09
C ASN A 268 8.04 43.55 33.87
N LYS A 269 6.90 43.01 33.48
CA LYS A 269 5.67 43.11 34.26
C LYS A 269 5.76 42.37 35.58
N LEU A 270 6.38 41.18 35.60
CA LEU A 270 6.58 40.41 36.81
C LEU A 270 7.43 41.17 37.85
N THR A 271 8.59 41.68 37.42
CA THR A 271 9.47 42.47 38.31
C THR A 271 8.76 43.71 38.87
N GLN A 272 8.06 44.47 38.02
CA GLN A 272 7.28 45.64 38.49
C GLN A 272 6.15 45.25 39.48
N ASN A 273 5.47 44.12 39.23
CA ASN A 273 4.40 43.67 40.12
C ASN A 273 4.93 43.17 41.46
N LEU A 274 6.09 42.52 41.49
CA LEU A 274 6.75 42.11 42.72
C LEU A 274 7.09 43.32 43.60
N TRP A 275 7.65 44.39 43.02
CA TRP A 275 7.91 45.64 43.67
C TRP A 275 6.64 46.32 44.24
N LYS A 276 5.60 46.45 43.40
CA LYS A 276 4.32 47.08 43.80
C LYS A 276 3.62 46.35 44.93
N ARG A 277 3.62 45.02 44.89
CA ARG A 277 2.97 44.18 45.93
C ARG A 277 3.69 44.35 47.28
N ARG A 278 5.02 44.41 47.26
CA ARG A 278 5.80 44.52 48.49
C ARG A 278 5.61 45.89 49.15
N ILE A 279 5.71 46.96 48.37
CA ILE A 279 5.46 48.33 48.85
C ILE A 279 4.04 48.47 49.41
N LYS A 280 3.04 47.88 48.76
CA LYS A 280 1.66 47.93 49.25
C LYS A 280 1.46 47.14 50.54
N ARG A 281 2.11 46.03 50.73
CA ARG A 281 2.05 45.21 51.96
C ARG A 281 2.66 45.98 53.13
N ASP A 282 3.78 46.60 52.93
CA ASP A 282 4.48 47.36 53.99
C ASP A 282 3.70 48.62 54.39
N LYS A 283 3.01 49.30 53.44
CA LYS A 283 2.06 50.37 53.79
C LYS A 283 0.87 49.86 54.62
N CYS A 284 0.31 48.68 54.30
CA CYS A 284 -0.79 48.07 55.05
C CYS A 284 -0.35 47.72 56.49
N LEU A 285 0.85 47.15 56.64
CA LEU A 285 1.38 46.82 57.96
C LEU A 285 1.62 48.03 58.87
N ARG A 286 2.07 49.18 58.31
CA ARG A 286 2.24 50.43 59.09
C ARG A 286 0.92 51.06 59.51
N ASN A 287 -0.11 50.99 58.63
CA ASN A 287 -1.44 51.52 58.98
C ASN A 287 -2.20 50.62 59.96
N ALA A 288 -1.77 49.36 60.13
CA ALA A 288 -2.35 48.43 61.09
C ALA A 288 -1.65 48.50 62.49
N CYS A 289 -0.50 49.17 62.56
CA CYS A 289 0.24 49.36 63.81
C CYS A 289 0.11 50.76 64.41
N GLN A 290 -0.66 51.67 63.80
CA GLN A 290 -1.19 52.92 64.36
C GLN A 290 -2.62 52.74 64.86
#